data_5f3fa2719712e1b9a8a5c214cd8d31c3
#
_entry.id   5f3fa2719712e1b9a8a5c214cd8d31c3
#
_cell.length_a   1.000
_cell.length_b   1.000
_cell.length_c   1.000
_cell.angle_alpha   90.00
_cell.angle_beta   90.00
_cell.angle_gamma   90.00
#
_symmetry.space_group_name_H-M   'P 1'
#
loop_
_entity.id
_entity.type
_entity.pdbx_description
1 polymer ?
#
loop_
_entity_poly.entity_id
_entity_poly.type
_entity_poly.pdbx_seq_one_letter_code
_entity_poly.pdbx_strand_id
1 'polypeptide(L)'
;MFKNMLMVFALGTLLAGCASHNTHSAAYDRATDARIRVYFGASTHFFFNTTCEPKKGVLGFGGGGMAVAKPRTLHLANTTIGMPVPEDAYRYYDEYVIKANEPLTISVEYGGDSLPDFNGFVFRSRFQHIARTFVPLAGKDYEAFASNSSNSLQLNVRRLSVVGEHVQTEPVGIKAAPKCQVVSPDPAG
;
A
#
# COMPACT_ATOMS: atom_id res chain seq x y z
N MET A 1 -35.33 5.10 -49.66
CA MET A 1 -34.34 4.14 -49.12
C MET A 1 -33.23 4.83 -48.36
N PHE A 2 -33.53 5.65 -47.33
CA PHE A 2 -32.51 6.39 -46.55
C PHE A 2 -32.99 6.59 -45.09
N LYS A 3 -33.47 5.55 -44.41
CA LYS A 3 -34.03 5.67 -43.07
C LYS A 3 -33.43 4.75 -42.02
N ASN A 4 -32.46 3.89 -42.37
CA ASN A 4 -31.92 2.87 -41.44
C ASN A 4 -30.42 2.98 -41.18
N MET A 5 -29.77 4.12 -41.42
CA MET A 5 -28.31 4.27 -41.26
C MET A 5 -27.89 5.17 -40.08
N LEU A 6 -28.81 5.51 -39.20
CA LEU A 6 -28.53 6.46 -38.10
C LEU A 6 -28.58 5.84 -36.71
N MET A 7 -28.67 4.52 -36.58
CA MET A 7 -28.85 3.85 -35.29
C MET A 7 -27.68 2.95 -34.85
N VAL A 8 -26.53 3.03 -35.49
CA VAL A 8 -25.36 2.18 -35.17
C VAL A 8 -24.22 2.96 -34.45
N PHE A 9 -24.34 4.27 -34.26
CA PHE A 9 -23.25 5.09 -33.71
C PHE A 9 -23.35 5.41 -32.20
N ALA A 10 -24.32 4.88 -31.47
CA ALA A 10 -24.56 5.21 -30.06
C ALA A 10 -24.15 4.13 -29.04
N LEU A 11 -23.47 3.06 -29.43
CA LEU A 11 -23.13 1.96 -28.51
C LEU A 11 -21.61 1.80 -28.24
N GLY A 12 -20.83 2.81 -28.56
CA GLY A 12 -19.35 2.72 -28.58
C GLY A 12 -18.57 3.36 -27.41
N THR A 13 -19.18 3.90 -26.35
CA THR A 13 -18.44 4.73 -25.37
C THR A 13 -18.72 4.43 -23.89
N LEU A 14 -18.85 3.17 -23.49
CA LEU A 14 -18.95 2.80 -22.07
C LEU A 14 -17.98 1.67 -21.65
N LEU A 15 -16.78 1.67 -22.23
CA LEU A 15 -15.65 0.90 -21.71
C LEU A 15 -14.61 1.85 -21.12
N ALA A 16 -15.04 2.71 -20.18
CA ALA A 16 -14.14 3.28 -19.20
C ALA A 16 -13.76 2.14 -18.25
N GLY A 17 -12.82 1.29 -18.69
CA GLY A 17 -12.31 0.19 -17.92
C GLY A 17 -11.75 0.72 -16.61
N CYS A 18 -12.12 0.12 -15.51
CA CYS A 18 -11.37 0.20 -14.27
C CYS A 18 -9.92 -0.20 -14.58
N ALA A 19 -9.04 0.78 -14.77
CA ALA A 19 -7.62 0.54 -14.82
C ALA A 19 -7.23 -0.01 -13.45
N SER A 20 -7.13 -1.33 -13.33
CA SER A 20 -6.54 -1.94 -12.16
C SER A 20 -5.11 -1.38 -12.10
N HIS A 21 -4.81 -0.61 -11.06
CA HIS A 21 -3.48 -0.06 -10.83
C HIS A 21 -2.53 -1.21 -10.51
N ASN A 22 -1.97 -1.84 -11.54
CA ASN A 22 -0.86 -2.76 -11.37
C ASN A 22 0.41 -1.91 -11.18
N THR A 23 0.64 -1.49 -9.94
CA THR A 23 1.69 -0.54 -9.57
C THR A 23 3.11 -1.09 -9.75
N HIS A 24 3.29 -2.41 -9.92
CA HIS A 24 4.60 -2.99 -10.25
C HIS A 24 4.99 -2.81 -11.72
N SER A 25 4.02 -2.74 -12.62
CA SER A 25 4.26 -2.61 -14.07
C SER A 25 3.97 -1.22 -14.62
N ALA A 26 3.53 -0.29 -13.77
CA ALA A 26 3.28 1.08 -14.19
C ALA A 26 4.60 1.74 -14.59
N ALA A 27 4.61 2.40 -15.75
CA ALA A 27 5.74 3.23 -16.14
C ALA A 27 5.90 4.36 -15.12
N TYR A 28 7.10 4.47 -14.53
CA TYR A 28 7.43 5.52 -13.58
C TYR A 28 7.65 6.86 -14.29
N ASP A 29 6.84 7.84 -13.97
CA ASP A 29 7.04 9.24 -14.37
C ASP A 29 7.49 10.08 -13.18
N ARG A 30 8.73 10.51 -13.19
CA ARG A 30 9.33 11.30 -12.12
C ARG A 30 8.59 12.62 -11.81
N ALA A 31 7.83 13.15 -12.75
CA ALA A 31 7.10 14.40 -12.58
C ALA A 31 5.79 14.21 -11.79
N THR A 32 5.18 13.03 -11.87
CA THR A 32 3.86 12.75 -11.31
C THR A 32 3.83 11.62 -10.29
N ASP A 33 4.90 10.82 -10.25
CA ASP A 33 4.97 9.64 -9.42
C ASP A 33 6.10 9.71 -8.40
N ALA A 34 5.97 8.90 -7.37
CA ALA A 34 7.00 8.53 -6.42
C ALA A 34 7.19 7.01 -6.44
N ARG A 35 8.24 6.50 -5.80
CA ARG A 35 8.45 5.06 -5.63
C ARG A 35 8.50 4.73 -4.16
N ILE A 36 8.02 3.54 -3.80
CA ILE A 36 8.06 3.06 -2.42
C ILE A 36 8.46 1.59 -2.37
N ARG A 37 9.41 1.27 -1.50
CA ARG A 37 9.81 -0.07 -1.12
C ARG A 37 9.09 -0.48 0.15
N VAL A 38 8.53 -1.70 0.17
CA VAL A 38 7.87 -2.28 1.34
C VAL A 38 8.54 -3.57 1.71
N TYR A 39 8.95 -3.68 2.95
CA TYR A 39 9.61 -4.88 3.47
C TYR A 39 8.59 -5.92 3.93
N PHE A 40 8.94 -7.20 3.72
CA PHE A 40 8.13 -8.32 4.17
C PHE A 40 8.25 -8.54 5.69
N GLY A 41 7.28 -9.23 6.26
CA GLY A 41 7.23 -9.59 7.67
C GLY A 41 5.91 -9.28 8.34
N ALA A 42 5.15 -8.34 7.80
CA ALA A 42 3.81 -7.99 8.27
C ALA A 42 2.85 -7.87 7.09
N SER A 43 1.57 -8.13 7.30
CA SER A 43 0.55 -7.88 6.29
C SER A 43 0.38 -6.38 6.10
N THR A 44 0.73 -5.88 4.92
CA THR A 44 0.72 -4.44 4.60
C THR A 44 -0.20 -4.17 3.44
N HIS A 45 -1.04 -3.14 3.57
CA HIS A 45 -1.97 -2.70 2.55
C HIS A 45 -1.81 -1.20 2.27
N PHE A 46 -1.93 -0.84 0.99
CA PHE A 46 -2.00 0.54 0.53
C PHE A 46 -3.44 0.93 0.23
N PHE A 47 -3.83 2.13 0.68
CA PHE A 47 -5.06 2.79 0.30
C PHE A 47 -4.70 4.13 -0.33
N PHE A 48 -5.00 4.27 -1.61
CA PHE A 48 -4.62 5.42 -2.42
C PHE A 48 -5.63 6.55 -2.28
N ASN A 49 -5.14 7.79 -2.38
CA ASN A 49 -5.93 9.02 -2.34
C ASN A 49 -6.89 9.10 -1.14
N THR A 50 -6.41 8.68 0.02
CA THR A 50 -7.20 8.74 1.26
C THR A 50 -6.29 8.97 2.48
N THR A 51 -6.81 9.70 3.46
CA THR A 51 -6.17 9.93 4.76
C THR A 51 -6.75 9.06 5.88
N CYS A 52 -7.69 8.18 5.55
CA CYS A 52 -8.33 7.25 6.49
C CYS A 52 -8.25 5.83 5.94
N GLU A 53 -8.33 4.85 6.81
CA GLU A 53 -8.38 3.43 6.43
C GLU A 53 -9.83 3.01 6.19
N PRO A 54 -10.18 2.55 4.97
CA PRO A 54 -11.53 2.09 4.67
C PRO A 54 -11.93 0.90 5.56
N LYS A 55 -13.19 0.87 5.99
CA LYS A 55 -13.72 -0.26 6.76
C LYS A 55 -13.91 -1.46 5.85
N LYS A 56 -13.49 -2.65 6.32
CA LYS A 56 -13.88 -3.90 5.68
C LYS A 56 -15.39 -4.06 5.81
N GLY A 57 -16.07 -4.48 4.73
CA GLY A 57 -17.51 -4.77 4.78
C GLY A 57 -17.83 -5.92 5.74
N VAL A 58 -19.13 -6.10 6.04
CA VAL A 58 -19.64 -7.09 7.01
C VAL A 58 -19.18 -8.53 6.69
N LEU A 59 -18.94 -8.86 5.44
CA LEU A 59 -18.44 -10.16 4.98
C LEU A 59 -16.92 -10.21 4.82
N GLY A 60 -16.18 -9.23 5.36
CA GLY A 60 -14.72 -9.14 5.18
C GLY A 60 -14.27 -8.71 3.79
N PHE A 61 -15.20 -8.53 2.85
CA PHE A 61 -14.97 -8.00 1.51
C PHE A 61 -15.19 -6.49 1.50
N GLY A 62 -14.41 -5.77 0.70
CA GLY A 62 -14.48 -4.32 0.62
C GLY A 62 -13.32 -3.65 1.37
N GLY A 63 -13.30 -2.32 1.30
CA GLY A 63 -12.18 -1.53 1.82
C GLY A 63 -11.10 -1.25 0.77
N GLY A 64 -11.04 -2.03 -0.33
CA GLY A 64 -10.32 -1.70 -1.56
C GLY A 64 -8.81 -1.48 -1.46
N GLY A 65 -8.16 -1.89 -0.39
CA GLY A 65 -6.71 -1.74 -0.24
C GLY A 65 -5.94 -2.72 -1.12
N MET A 66 -4.79 -2.28 -1.64
CA MET A 66 -3.85 -3.16 -2.33
C MET A 66 -2.93 -3.84 -1.32
N ALA A 67 -2.95 -5.18 -1.27
CA ALA A 67 -1.98 -5.94 -0.48
C ALA A 67 -0.59 -5.83 -1.13
N VAL A 68 0.37 -5.26 -0.41
CA VAL A 68 1.72 -5.00 -0.90
C VAL A 68 2.80 -5.84 -0.23
N ALA A 69 2.57 -6.30 1.01
CA ALA A 69 3.46 -7.22 1.68
C ALA A 69 2.66 -8.21 2.53
N LYS A 70 3.22 -9.39 2.68
CA LYS A 70 2.67 -10.47 3.52
C LYS A 70 3.82 -11.15 4.24
N PRO A 71 3.56 -11.82 5.39
CA PRO A 71 4.53 -12.77 5.93
C PRO A 71 4.84 -13.82 4.85
N ARG A 72 6.11 -14.00 4.52
CA ARG A 72 6.52 -15.02 3.54
C ARG A 72 7.15 -16.20 4.24
N THR A 73 6.63 -17.39 3.95
CA THR A 73 7.23 -18.67 4.33
C THR A 73 8.21 -19.19 3.28
N LEU A 74 8.10 -18.72 2.02
CA LEU A 74 8.98 -19.07 0.90
C LEU A 74 9.64 -17.80 0.37
N HIS A 75 10.97 -17.86 0.18
CA HIS A 75 11.77 -16.77 -0.33
C HIS A 75 11.68 -16.72 -1.86
N LEU A 76 10.72 -15.97 -2.34
CA LEU A 76 10.65 -15.60 -3.76
C LEU A 76 11.55 -14.38 -4.00
N ALA A 77 11.93 -14.18 -5.26
CA ALA A 77 12.70 -12.99 -5.65
C ALA A 77 11.93 -11.70 -5.31
N ASN A 78 12.67 -10.64 -4.97
CA ASN A 78 12.11 -9.30 -4.81
C ASN A 78 11.60 -8.78 -6.16
N THR A 79 10.50 -8.05 -6.13
CA THR A 79 10.02 -7.29 -7.30
C THR A 79 10.61 -5.89 -7.23
N THR A 80 11.50 -5.56 -8.15
CA THR A 80 12.23 -4.29 -8.13
C THR A 80 11.92 -3.44 -9.36
N ILE A 81 11.93 -2.12 -9.16
CA ILE A 81 11.79 -1.10 -10.22
C ILE A 81 12.99 -0.15 -10.24
N GLY A 82 14.10 -0.55 -9.66
CA GLY A 82 15.37 0.17 -9.70
C GLY A 82 15.47 1.32 -8.70
N MET A 83 14.92 1.17 -7.50
CA MET A 83 15.14 2.13 -6.42
C MET A 83 16.55 1.98 -5.82
N PRO A 84 17.16 3.07 -5.31
CA PRO A 84 18.41 2.98 -4.59
C PRO A 84 18.25 2.12 -3.32
N VAL A 85 19.26 1.30 -3.01
CA VAL A 85 19.23 0.36 -1.89
C VAL A 85 20.17 0.87 -0.80
N PRO A 86 19.69 1.27 0.40
CA PRO A 86 20.55 1.65 1.50
C PRO A 86 21.26 0.45 2.11
N GLU A 87 22.38 0.68 2.79
CA GLU A 87 23.23 -0.39 3.38
C GLU A 87 22.49 -1.22 4.44
N ASP A 88 21.55 -0.62 5.13
CA ASP A 88 20.73 -1.24 6.17
C ASP A 88 19.40 -1.85 5.65
N ALA A 89 19.23 -1.97 4.33
CA ALA A 89 18.02 -2.56 3.74
C ALA A 89 17.86 -4.02 4.15
N TYR A 90 16.63 -4.41 4.53
CA TYR A 90 16.30 -5.82 4.74
C TYR A 90 16.33 -6.59 3.41
N ARG A 91 16.61 -7.86 3.49
CA ARG A 91 16.83 -8.74 2.34
C ARG A 91 15.61 -8.88 1.42
N TYR A 92 14.38 -8.88 2.00
CA TYR A 92 13.16 -9.19 1.25
C TYR A 92 12.22 -8.01 1.24
N TYR A 93 11.90 -7.54 0.03
CA TYR A 93 11.03 -6.40 -0.22
C TYR A 93 10.44 -6.44 -1.62
N ASP A 94 9.40 -5.67 -1.84
CA ASP A 94 8.91 -5.31 -3.18
C ASP A 94 8.85 -3.79 -3.33
N GLU A 95 9.01 -3.33 -4.58
CA GLU A 95 8.98 -1.91 -4.93
C GLU A 95 7.75 -1.60 -5.77
N TYR A 96 7.19 -0.41 -5.57
CA TYR A 96 5.95 0.04 -6.17
C TYR A 96 6.08 1.47 -6.68
N VAL A 97 5.41 1.76 -7.82
CA VAL A 97 5.13 3.13 -8.24
C VAL A 97 3.85 3.59 -7.55
N ILE A 98 3.88 4.78 -6.97
CA ILE A 98 2.75 5.41 -6.28
C ILE A 98 2.55 6.82 -6.80
N LYS A 99 1.32 7.34 -6.78
CA LYS A 99 1.05 8.73 -7.17
C LYS A 99 1.65 9.69 -6.15
N ALA A 100 2.34 10.71 -6.65
CA ALA A 100 2.83 11.81 -5.84
C ALA A 100 1.74 12.87 -5.63
N ASN A 101 1.90 13.66 -4.56
CA ASN A 101 1.00 14.74 -4.16
C ASN A 101 -0.43 14.29 -3.81
N GLU A 102 -0.66 12.99 -3.72
CA GLU A 102 -1.90 12.40 -3.24
C GLU A 102 -1.65 11.64 -1.92
N PRO A 103 -2.61 11.63 -0.97
CA PRO A 103 -2.42 10.90 0.26
C PRO A 103 -2.29 9.40 0.01
N LEU A 104 -1.29 8.77 0.62
CA LEU A 104 -1.15 7.33 0.72
C LEU A 104 -1.35 6.91 2.16
N THR A 105 -2.37 6.11 2.43
CA THR A 105 -2.56 5.45 3.71
C THR A 105 -1.98 4.05 3.65
N ILE A 106 -1.12 3.74 4.61
CA ILE A 106 -0.49 2.43 4.80
C ILE A 106 -1.05 1.80 6.06
N SER A 107 -1.63 0.61 5.94
CA SER A 107 -2.10 -0.20 7.06
C SER A 107 -1.22 -1.43 7.22
N VAL A 108 -0.83 -1.71 8.45
CA VAL A 108 0.01 -2.85 8.80
C VAL A 108 -0.68 -3.67 9.87
N GLU A 109 -0.77 -4.98 9.63
CA GLU A 109 -1.29 -5.99 10.56
C GLU A 109 -0.18 -6.99 10.89
N TYR A 110 0.02 -7.27 12.16
CA TYR A 110 1.02 -8.22 12.65
C TYR A 110 0.43 -9.12 13.73
N GLY A 111 0.77 -10.40 13.68
CA GLY A 111 0.27 -11.37 14.65
C GLY A 111 -1.11 -11.93 14.32
N GLY A 112 -1.72 -12.57 15.30
CA GLY A 112 -3.02 -13.24 15.13
C GLY A 112 -2.91 -14.68 14.61
N ASP A 113 -1.76 -15.11 14.12
CA ASP A 113 -1.54 -16.48 13.67
C ASP A 113 -1.36 -17.41 14.86
N SER A 114 -2.10 -18.51 14.82
CA SER A 114 -1.92 -19.62 15.75
C SER A 114 -0.97 -20.63 15.08
N LEU A 115 0.29 -20.63 15.47
CA LEU A 115 1.23 -21.65 15.04
C LEU A 115 1.19 -22.81 16.04
N PRO A 116 0.83 -24.05 15.63
CA PRO A 116 1.02 -25.23 16.48
C PRO A 116 2.53 -25.44 16.63
N ASP A 117 3.01 -25.55 17.87
CA ASP A 117 4.34 -26.04 18.10
C ASP A 117 4.37 -27.58 18.01
N PHE A 118 5.57 -28.17 18.00
CA PHE A 118 5.77 -29.62 17.95
C PHE A 118 5.21 -30.37 19.17
N ASN A 119 4.80 -29.67 20.24
CA ASN A 119 4.24 -30.21 21.49
C ASN A 119 2.73 -29.99 21.59
N GLY A 120 2.08 -29.47 20.53
CA GLY A 120 0.65 -29.21 20.50
C GLY A 120 0.20 -27.95 21.24
N PHE A 121 1.14 -27.13 21.73
CA PHE A 121 0.82 -25.82 22.26
C PHE A 121 0.56 -24.83 21.14
N VAL A 122 -0.54 -24.08 21.24
CA VAL A 122 -0.88 -23.03 20.28
C VAL A 122 -0.33 -21.70 20.80
N PHE A 123 0.76 -21.23 20.21
CA PHE A 123 1.23 -19.88 20.46
C PHE A 123 0.39 -18.89 19.66
N ARG A 124 -0.39 -18.06 20.36
CA ARG A 124 -1.09 -16.93 19.76
C ARG A 124 -0.25 -15.68 19.94
N SER A 125 0.30 -15.16 18.86
CA SER A 125 0.85 -13.82 18.89
C SER A 125 -0.29 -12.80 19.00
N ARG A 126 -0.10 -11.77 19.85
CA ARG A 126 -1.09 -10.71 19.98
C ARG A 126 -1.27 -9.99 18.63
N PHE A 127 -2.52 -9.95 18.16
CA PHE A 127 -2.84 -9.16 16.97
C PHE A 127 -2.60 -7.67 17.25
N GLN A 128 -1.86 -7.04 16.37
CA GLN A 128 -1.58 -5.61 16.39
C GLN A 128 -1.88 -5.03 15.02
N HIS A 129 -2.42 -3.84 15.02
CA HIS A 129 -2.80 -3.12 13.81
C HIS A 129 -2.43 -1.64 13.95
N ILE A 130 -1.90 -1.07 12.88
CA ILE A 130 -1.59 0.35 12.80
C ILE A 130 -1.86 0.85 11.37
N ALA A 131 -2.46 2.03 11.26
CA ALA A 131 -2.60 2.73 9.98
C ALA A 131 -2.04 4.15 10.07
N ARG A 132 -1.27 4.55 9.06
CA ARG A 132 -0.65 5.87 8.95
C ARG A 132 -0.79 6.38 7.53
N THR A 133 -0.80 7.70 7.41
CA THR A 133 -0.87 8.39 6.12
C THR A 133 0.24 9.43 5.97
N PHE A 134 0.70 9.60 4.73
CA PHE A 134 1.57 10.69 4.31
C PHE A 134 1.28 11.06 2.85
N VAL A 135 1.85 12.17 2.40
CA VAL A 135 1.76 12.60 1.00
C VAL A 135 3.16 12.48 0.38
N PRO A 136 3.37 11.54 -0.54
CA PRO A 136 4.64 11.38 -1.23
C PRO A 136 4.88 12.55 -2.20
N LEU A 137 6.13 12.98 -2.31
CA LEU A 137 6.55 14.04 -3.25
C LEU A 137 6.98 13.43 -4.59
N ALA A 138 6.72 14.12 -5.68
CA ALA A 138 7.10 13.69 -7.02
C ALA A 138 8.62 13.46 -7.15
N GLY A 139 8.99 12.40 -7.84
CA GLY A 139 10.38 12.04 -8.11
C GLY A 139 11.17 11.55 -6.91
N LYS A 140 10.52 11.27 -5.76
CA LYS A 140 11.18 10.78 -4.54
C LYS A 140 10.97 9.30 -4.33
N ASP A 141 11.96 8.71 -3.66
CA ASP A 141 11.98 7.30 -3.27
C ASP A 141 11.76 7.18 -1.76
N TYR A 142 10.97 6.20 -1.37
CA TYR A 142 10.60 5.97 0.02
C TYR A 142 10.79 4.50 0.40
N GLU A 143 10.91 4.24 1.70
CA GLU A 143 10.80 2.90 2.28
C GLU A 143 9.77 2.91 3.39
N ALA A 144 8.95 1.86 3.45
CA ALA A 144 8.00 1.61 4.52
C ALA A 144 8.30 0.27 5.18
N PHE A 145 8.44 0.27 6.50
CA PHE A 145 8.70 -0.95 7.26
C PHE A 145 8.03 -0.91 8.63
N ALA A 146 7.59 -2.10 9.05
CA ALA A 146 7.09 -2.30 10.39
C ALA A 146 8.25 -2.61 11.34
N SER A 147 8.19 -2.06 12.53
CA SER A 147 9.07 -2.43 13.65
C SER A 147 8.24 -2.70 14.90
N ASN A 148 8.75 -3.54 15.77
CA ASN A 148 8.13 -3.82 17.06
C ASN A 148 9.05 -3.29 18.14
N SER A 149 8.63 -2.26 18.84
CA SER A 149 9.36 -1.67 19.96
C SER A 149 8.49 -1.72 21.20
N SER A 150 9.02 -2.27 22.28
CA SER A 150 8.31 -2.37 23.57
C SER A 150 6.90 -2.99 23.45
N ASN A 151 6.76 -4.07 22.67
CA ASN A 151 5.47 -4.73 22.38
C ASN A 151 4.44 -3.86 21.64
N SER A 152 4.87 -2.78 20.99
CA SER A 152 4.03 -1.91 20.19
C SER A 152 4.47 -1.92 18.74
N LEU A 153 3.55 -2.24 17.84
CA LEU A 153 3.75 -2.17 16.41
C LEU A 153 3.91 -0.70 15.98
N GLN A 154 4.97 -0.43 15.26
CA GLN A 154 5.24 0.87 14.68
C GLN A 154 5.38 0.74 13.17
N LEU A 155 4.83 1.70 12.43
CA LEU A 155 5.09 1.88 11.01
C LEU A 155 6.05 3.05 10.84
N ASN A 156 7.14 2.81 10.14
CA ASN A 156 8.14 3.82 9.81
C ASN A 156 8.13 4.05 8.31
N VAL A 157 8.26 5.31 7.91
CA VAL A 157 8.49 5.70 6.51
C VAL A 157 9.72 6.61 6.48
N ARG A 158 10.64 6.32 5.56
CA ARG A 158 11.81 7.16 5.33
C ARG A 158 11.99 7.45 3.84
N ARG A 159 12.51 8.61 3.53
CA ARG A 159 12.88 9.01 2.17
C ARG A 159 14.31 8.58 1.89
N LEU A 160 14.56 8.16 0.65
CA LEU A 160 15.88 7.81 0.16
C LEU A 160 16.43 8.93 -0.72
N SER A 161 17.71 9.20 -0.61
CA SER A 161 18.44 10.10 -1.51
C SER A 161 19.83 9.56 -1.78
N VAL A 162 20.29 9.68 -3.02
CA VAL A 162 21.65 9.28 -3.41
C VAL A 162 22.57 10.48 -3.27
N VAL A 163 23.61 10.32 -2.46
CA VAL A 163 24.67 11.33 -2.28
C VAL A 163 26.03 10.66 -2.52
N GLY A 164 26.62 10.98 -3.66
CA GLY A 164 27.81 10.25 -4.12
C GLY A 164 27.49 8.77 -4.39
N GLU A 165 28.21 7.87 -3.76
CA GLU A 165 28.01 6.42 -3.85
C GLU A 165 27.10 5.85 -2.75
N HIS A 166 26.63 6.68 -1.81
CA HIS A 166 25.85 6.24 -0.65
C HIS A 166 24.38 6.63 -0.77
N VAL A 167 23.52 5.79 -0.21
CA VAL A 167 22.09 6.08 -0.05
C VAL A 167 21.84 6.60 1.36
N GLN A 168 21.48 7.86 1.46
CA GLN A 168 21.06 8.48 2.70
C GLN A 168 19.57 8.28 2.95
N THR A 169 19.19 8.11 4.20
CA THR A 169 17.80 7.94 4.62
C THR A 169 17.39 9.06 5.56
N GLU A 170 16.17 9.57 5.38
CA GLU A 170 15.60 10.63 6.21
C GLU A 170 14.18 10.24 6.64
N PRO A 171 13.86 10.27 7.95
CA PRO A 171 12.52 9.98 8.42
C PRO A 171 11.48 10.91 7.81
N VAL A 172 10.32 10.36 7.46
CA VAL A 172 9.17 11.11 6.94
C VAL A 172 8.12 11.23 8.04
N GLY A 173 7.60 12.44 8.24
CA GLY A 173 6.48 12.67 9.13
C GLY A 173 5.21 11.99 8.61
N ILE A 174 4.70 11.03 9.37
CA ILE A 174 3.46 10.31 9.08
C ILE A 174 2.40 10.63 10.13
N LYS A 175 1.12 10.68 9.73
CA LYS A 175 -0.01 10.98 10.62
C LYS A 175 -0.83 9.72 10.88
N ALA A 176 -1.53 9.66 12.01
CA ALA A 176 -2.50 8.60 12.26
C ALA A 176 -3.60 8.62 11.18
N ALA A 177 -3.94 7.46 10.65
CA ALA A 177 -5.04 7.28 9.73
C ALA A 177 -6.22 6.62 10.48
N PRO A 178 -7.29 7.36 10.84
CA PRO A 178 -8.46 6.76 11.49
C PRO A 178 -9.21 5.87 10.50
N LYS A 179 -10.15 5.06 11.00
CA LYS A 179 -11.11 4.40 10.11
C LYS A 179 -12.00 5.43 9.43
N CYS A 180 -12.22 5.27 8.11
CA CYS A 180 -13.10 6.16 7.37
C CYS A 180 -14.52 6.14 7.99
N GLN A 181 -15.12 7.31 8.12
CA GLN A 181 -16.52 7.42 8.53
C GLN A 181 -17.41 7.02 7.34
N VAL A 182 -18.41 6.20 7.59
CA VAL A 182 -19.49 5.99 6.63
C VAL A 182 -20.36 7.25 6.72
N VAL A 183 -20.36 8.05 5.68
CA VAL A 183 -21.37 9.11 5.55
C VAL A 183 -22.69 8.39 5.33
N SER A 184 -23.52 8.27 6.38
CA SER A 184 -24.92 7.86 6.20
C SER A 184 -25.55 8.89 5.28
N PRO A 185 -26.23 8.50 4.19
CA PRO A 185 -27.07 9.45 3.46
C PRO A 185 -28.06 9.99 4.49
N ASP A 186 -28.13 11.31 4.57
CA ASP A 186 -29.11 12.00 5.41
C ASP A 186 -30.49 11.41 5.07
N PRO A 187 -31.29 10.93 6.04
CA PRO A 187 -32.63 10.51 5.73
C PRO A 187 -33.33 11.76 5.24
N ALA A 188 -33.62 11.78 3.94
CA ALA A 188 -34.31 12.90 3.27
C ALA A 188 -35.50 13.35 4.13
N GLY A 189 -35.42 14.62 4.59
CA GLY A 189 -36.51 15.29 5.26
C GLY A 189 -37.72 15.46 4.34
#